data_cc2398ea9b5c59dccaf829bbaaea9204
#
_entry.id   cc2398ea9b5c59dccaf829bbaaea9204
#
_cell.length_a   1.000
_cell.length_b   1.000
_cell.length_c   1.000
_cell.angle_alpha   90.00
_cell.angle_beta   90.00
_cell.angle_gamma   90.00
#
_symmetry.space_group_name_H-M   'P 1'
#
loop_
_entity.id
_entity.type
_entity.pdbx_description
1 polymer ?
#
loop_
_entity_poly.entity_id
_entity_poly.type
_entity_poly.pdbx_seq_one_letter_code
_entity_poly.pdbx_strand_id
1 'polypeptide(L)'
;MRTLIAVASVAALVAACGDNPTPSAGDSSAAPAPAENPAAAPAPIPEKAEQAEASGWRGIASAADAANLGRLDEAWRLARAEAEDKGFASQVEALGPLVDPNAGQAGRLQPSPGTYRCRTVKLGAKAEGGLAYVAYPFFRCTVELTPGGDLILTKTTGSQRTRGLLYPDTDRRLVFIGAQAWGADETGFPAYGAQSERDQVGVFERIGPERWRMVVPWPRVESKLEILELAR
;
A
#
# COMPACT_ATOMS: atom_id res chain seq x y z
N MET A 1 -31.36 -9.41 43.58
CA MET A 1 -32.58 -8.55 43.48
C MET A 1 -32.89 -8.42 42.00
N ARG A 2 -34.06 -8.90 41.65
CA ARG A 2 -34.67 -8.90 40.31
C ARG A 2 -35.21 -7.53 39.99
N THR A 3 -35.07 -7.05 38.76
CA THR A 3 -36.15 -6.29 38.12
C THR A 3 -36.05 -6.40 36.60
N LEU A 4 -36.98 -7.13 36.04
CA LEU A 4 -37.35 -7.17 34.62
C LEU A 4 -38.31 -6.00 34.38
N ILE A 5 -38.15 -5.27 33.26
CA ILE A 5 -39.22 -4.49 32.65
C ILE A 5 -39.23 -4.76 31.13
N ALA A 6 -40.28 -5.38 30.69
CA ALA A 6 -40.71 -5.53 29.31
C ALA A 6 -41.90 -4.59 29.05
N VAL A 7 -41.94 -3.91 27.92
CA VAL A 7 -43.13 -3.34 27.26
C VAL A 7 -42.78 -3.17 25.80
N ALA A 8 -43.28 -3.91 24.85
CA ALA A 8 -44.62 -3.97 24.22
C ALA A 8 -44.68 -3.09 22.94
N SER A 9 -44.99 -3.78 21.88
CA SER A 9 -45.21 -3.44 20.48
C SER A 9 -46.32 -2.39 20.20
N VAL A 10 -46.18 -1.64 19.08
CA VAL A 10 -47.34 -1.19 18.29
C VAL A 10 -46.99 -1.25 16.81
N ALA A 11 -47.74 -2.06 16.07
CA ALA A 11 -47.82 -2.07 14.63
C ALA A 11 -48.90 -1.11 14.15
N ALA A 12 -48.67 -0.39 13.05
CA ALA A 12 -49.73 0.28 12.29
C ALA A 12 -49.50 0.05 10.80
N LEU A 13 -50.36 -0.77 10.23
CA LEU A 13 -50.59 -0.88 8.79
C LEU A 13 -51.49 0.26 8.34
N VAL A 14 -51.16 0.90 7.22
CA VAL A 14 -52.14 1.62 6.39
C VAL A 14 -51.91 1.25 4.93
N ALA A 15 -52.89 0.57 4.36
CA ALA A 15 -53.04 0.33 2.94
C ALA A 15 -53.87 1.45 2.33
N ALA A 16 -53.49 1.94 1.15
CA ALA A 16 -54.38 2.71 0.29
C ALA A 16 -54.14 2.32 -1.18
N CYS A 17 -55.17 1.73 -1.78
CA CYS A 17 -55.34 1.51 -3.22
C CYS A 17 -55.70 2.81 -3.91
N GLY A 18 -55.35 2.94 -5.19
CA GLY A 18 -55.85 4.02 -6.05
C GLY A 18 -55.32 3.94 -7.47
N ASP A 19 -56.06 3.28 -8.27
CA ASP A 19 -56.43 3.52 -9.68
C ASP A 19 -55.39 3.82 -10.76
N ASN A 20 -55.43 2.87 -11.72
CA ASN A 20 -54.85 2.93 -13.06
C ASN A 20 -55.89 3.50 -14.04
N PRO A 21 -55.57 4.33 -15.00
CA PRO A 21 -56.27 4.35 -16.28
C PRO A 21 -55.34 4.00 -17.45
N THR A 22 -55.85 3.09 -18.27
CA THR A 22 -55.33 2.53 -19.51
C THR A 22 -55.47 3.51 -20.72
N PRO A 23 -54.84 3.21 -21.85
CA PRO A 23 -54.17 4.14 -22.74
C PRO A 23 -55.04 4.69 -23.84
N SER A 24 -54.65 5.86 -24.36
CA SER A 24 -55.15 6.35 -25.67
C SER A 24 -53.98 6.32 -26.67
N ALA A 25 -54.25 5.65 -27.78
CA ALA A 25 -53.39 5.58 -28.94
C ALA A 25 -53.39 6.93 -29.70
N GLY A 26 -52.27 7.27 -30.27
CA GLY A 26 -52.17 8.27 -31.32
C GLY A 26 -50.90 9.09 -31.24
N ASP A 27 -49.94 8.82 -31.97
CA ASP A 27 -49.39 9.55 -33.11
C ASP A 27 -47.92 9.17 -33.35
N SER A 28 -47.70 8.65 -34.52
CA SER A 28 -46.42 8.27 -35.04
C SER A 28 -45.69 9.53 -35.52
N SER A 29 -44.75 10.03 -34.72
CA SER A 29 -43.78 11.03 -35.20
C SER A 29 -42.41 10.44 -35.08
N ALA A 30 -41.78 10.19 -36.23
CA ALA A 30 -40.42 9.66 -36.35
C ALA A 30 -39.41 10.61 -35.69
N ALA A 31 -38.75 10.14 -34.65
CA ALA A 31 -37.59 10.81 -34.07
C ALA A 31 -36.40 10.69 -35.03
N PRO A 32 -35.61 11.76 -35.24
CA PRO A 32 -34.40 11.69 -36.05
C PRO A 32 -33.37 10.83 -35.30
N ALA A 33 -32.64 10.01 -36.06
CA ALA A 33 -31.55 9.17 -35.58
C ALA A 33 -30.50 10.00 -34.78
N PRO A 34 -29.91 9.47 -33.68
CA PRO A 34 -28.84 10.14 -32.99
C PRO A 34 -27.66 10.28 -33.97
N ALA A 35 -27.18 11.51 -34.15
CA ALA A 35 -25.91 11.77 -34.83
C ALA A 35 -24.78 11.03 -34.09
N GLU A 36 -24.07 10.17 -34.78
CA GLU A 36 -22.83 9.58 -34.31
C GLU A 36 -21.85 10.71 -33.96
N ASN A 37 -21.58 10.86 -32.68
CA ASN A 37 -20.55 11.76 -32.20
C ASN A 37 -19.20 11.16 -32.62
N PRO A 38 -18.38 11.84 -33.43
CA PRO A 38 -17.06 11.31 -33.78
C PRO A 38 -16.28 11.10 -32.49
N ALA A 39 -15.77 9.87 -32.26
CA ALA A 39 -14.97 9.49 -31.13
C ALA A 39 -13.87 10.54 -30.94
N ALA A 40 -13.90 11.23 -29.80
CA ALA A 40 -12.87 12.18 -29.45
C ALA A 40 -11.52 11.45 -29.48
N ALA A 41 -10.56 11.97 -30.24
CA ALA A 41 -9.21 11.45 -30.24
C ALA A 41 -8.66 11.43 -28.79
N PRO A 42 -7.93 10.39 -28.38
CA PRO A 42 -7.35 10.33 -27.03
C PRO A 42 -6.52 11.57 -26.80
N ALA A 43 -6.72 12.22 -25.66
CA ALA A 43 -5.94 13.39 -25.26
C ALA A 43 -4.45 13.01 -25.23
N PRO A 44 -3.53 13.89 -25.70
CA PRO A 44 -2.10 13.60 -25.66
C PRO A 44 -1.66 13.37 -24.22
N ILE A 45 -0.92 12.27 -24.00
CA ILE A 45 -0.32 11.94 -22.72
C ILE A 45 0.66 13.06 -22.37
N PRO A 46 0.65 13.63 -21.17
CA PRO A 46 1.60 14.67 -20.78
C PRO A 46 3.04 14.17 -20.94
N GLU A 47 3.89 14.88 -21.63
CA GLU A 47 5.30 14.56 -21.87
C GLU A 47 6.07 14.15 -20.61
N LYS A 48 5.69 14.71 -19.46
CA LYS A 48 6.23 14.34 -18.14
C LYS A 48 5.86 12.93 -17.68
N ALA A 49 4.69 12.42 -18.06
CA ALA A 49 4.28 11.06 -17.75
C ALA A 49 5.03 10.03 -18.62
N GLU A 50 5.22 10.34 -19.90
CA GLU A 50 5.99 9.53 -20.83
C GLU A 50 7.49 9.44 -20.44
N GLN A 51 8.09 10.56 -20.00
CA GLN A 51 9.45 10.59 -19.46
C GLN A 51 9.59 9.83 -18.15
N ALA A 52 8.58 9.86 -17.27
CA ALA A 52 8.56 9.10 -16.02
C ALA A 52 8.48 7.60 -16.28
N GLU A 53 7.71 7.16 -17.27
CA GLU A 53 7.66 5.74 -17.68
C GLU A 53 8.98 5.27 -18.27
N ALA A 54 9.63 6.07 -19.12
CA ALA A 54 10.91 5.77 -19.73
C ALA A 54 12.08 5.70 -18.74
N SER A 55 12.02 6.49 -17.63
CA SER A 55 13.04 6.50 -16.57
C SER A 55 12.73 5.56 -15.41
N GLY A 56 11.56 4.93 -15.41
CA GLY A 56 11.09 4.03 -14.35
C GLY A 56 11.04 4.76 -12.99
N TRP A 57 11.28 4.02 -11.91
CA TRP A 57 11.21 4.58 -10.55
C TRP A 57 12.16 5.76 -10.30
N ARG A 58 13.29 5.84 -11.04
CA ARG A 58 14.27 6.93 -10.90
C ARG A 58 13.74 8.28 -11.36
N GLY A 59 12.80 8.29 -12.30
CA GLY A 59 12.14 9.51 -12.74
C GLY A 59 11.08 10.02 -11.76
N ILE A 60 10.67 9.18 -10.80
CA ILE A 60 9.61 9.47 -9.84
C ILE A 60 10.17 9.77 -8.46
N ALA A 61 11.15 8.99 -8.01
CA ALA A 61 11.76 9.15 -6.70
C ALA A 61 12.51 10.48 -6.59
N SER A 62 12.42 11.14 -5.43
CA SER A 62 13.25 12.29 -5.12
C SER A 62 14.73 11.90 -5.12
N ALA A 63 15.62 12.86 -5.39
CA ALA A 63 17.06 12.62 -5.33
C ALA A 63 17.51 12.11 -3.94
N ALA A 64 16.87 12.60 -2.88
CA ALA A 64 17.15 12.16 -1.51
C ALA A 64 16.75 10.70 -1.28
N ASP A 65 15.58 10.30 -1.76
CA ASP A 65 15.09 8.92 -1.63
C ASP A 65 15.90 7.94 -2.50
N ALA A 66 16.26 8.35 -3.71
CA ALA A 66 17.16 7.59 -4.57
C ALA A 66 18.55 7.39 -3.91
N ALA A 67 19.08 8.43 -3.27
CA ALA A 67 20.34 8.35 -2.51
C ALA A 67 20.20 7.40 -1.30
N ASN A 68 19.07 7.44 -0.58
CA ASN A 68 18.80 6.51 0.53
C ASN A 68 18.75 5.05 0.05
N LEU A 69 18.11 4.77 -1.09
CA LEU A 69 18.14 3.42 -1.69
C LEU A 69 19.55 2.98 -2.05
N GLY A 70 20.40 3.89 -2.54
CA GLY A 70 21.82 3.62 -2.82
C GLY A 70 22.65 3.27 -1.58
N ARG A 71 22.15 3.56 -0.38
CA ARG A 71 22.77 3.25 0.91
C ARG A 71 22.10 2.09 1.65
N LEU A 72 21.37 1.24 0.93
CA LEU A 72 20.64 0.10 1.51
C LEU A 72 21.56 -0.83 2.31
N ASP A 73 22.73 -1.19 1.78
CA ASP A 73 23.67 -2.08 2.45
C ASP A 73 24.22 -1.47 3.75
N GLU A 74 24.44 -0.16 3.76
CA GLU A 74 24.85 0.58 4.96
C GLU A 74 23.71 0.55 6.00
N ALA A 75 22.46 0.77 5.59
CA ALA A 75 21.31 0.71 6.48
C ALA A 75 21.15 -0.68 7.11
N TRP A 76 21.27 -1.75 6.31
CA TRP A 76 21.26 -3.12 6.81
C TRP A 76 22.33 -3.35 7.88
N ARG A 77 23.58 -3.01 7.54
CA ARG A 77 24.72 -3.23 8.43
C ARG A 77 24.58 -2.49 9.75
N LEU A 78 24.24 -1.19 9.71
CA LEU A 78 24.17 -0.37 10.92
C LEU A 78 22.95 -0.69 11.76
N ALA A 79 21.79 -0.92 11.14
CA ALA A 79 20.57 -1.20 11.87
C ALA A 79 20.63 -2.57 12.57
N ARG A 80 21.16 -3.58 11.89
CA ARG A 80 21.30 -4.92 12.43
C ARG A 80 22.34 -4.95 13.55
N ALA A 81 23.52 -4.37 13.35
CA ALA A 81 24.58 -4.31 14.37
C ALA A 81 24.05 -3.64 15.65
N GLU A 82 23.35 -2.51 15.55
CA GLU A 82 22.79 -1.84 16.73
C GLU A 82 21.75 -2.71 17.45
N ALA A 83 20.86 -3.37 16.71
CA ALA A 83 19.86 -4.25 17.33
C ALA A 83 20.54 -5.42 18.08
N GLU A 84 21.56 -6.02 17.49
CA GLU A 84 22.34 -7.11 18.10
C GLU A 84 23.14 -6.64 19.32
N ASP A 85 23.82 -5.50 19.24
CA ASP A 85 24.59 -4.88 20.34
C ASP A 85 23.68 -4.48 21.52
N LYS A 86 22.43 -4.15 21.27
CA LYS A 86 21.42 -3.85 22.29
C LYS A 86 20.73 -5.08 22.87
N GLY A 87 21.20 -6.29 22.53
CA GLY A 87 20.75 -7.55 23.12
C GLY A 87 19.62 -8.24 22.38
N PHE A 88 19.27 -7.82 21.17
CA PHE A 88 18.20 -8.41 20.35
C PHE A 88 18.68 -9.44 19.32
N ALA A 89 19.93 -9.92 19.42
CA ALA A 89 20.52 -10.85 18.45
C ALA A 89 19.63 -12.09 18.18
N SER A 90 19.15 -12.75 19.22
CA SER A 90 18.29 -13.94 19.09
C SER A 90 16.95 -13.61 18.40
N GLN A 91 16.35 -12.47 18.71
CA GLN A 91 15.09 -12.03 18.08
C GLN A 91 15.30 -11.69 16.60
N VAL A 92 16.41 -11.04 16.26
CA VAL A 92 16.79 -10.74 14.88
C VAL A 92 17.03 -12.04 14.12
N GLU A 93 17.80 -12.97 14.67
CA GLU A 93 18.11 -14.26 14.04
C GLU A 93 16.83 -15.10 13.80
N ALA A 94 15.90 -15.09 14.74
CA ALA A 94 14.61 -15.80 14.62
C ALA A 94 13.73 -15.34 13.46
N LEU A 95 13.99 -14.16 12.88
CA LEU A 95 13.27 -13.66 11.69
C LEU A 95 13.74 -14.34 10.39
N GLY A 96 14.92 -14.99 10.41
CA GLY A 96 15.46 -15.76 9.28
C GLY A 96 15.57 -14.94 7.99
N PRO A 97 15.03 -15.42 6.85
CA PRO A 97 15.14 -14.74 5.56
C PRO A 97 14.59 -13.31 5.54
N LEU A 98 13.73 -12.95 6.48
CA LEU A 98 13.19 -11.59 6.54
C LEU A 98 14.27 -10.54 6.77
N VAL A 99 15.30 -10.88 7.54
CA VAL A 99 16.43 -9.99 7.92
C VAL A 99 17.76 -10.38 7.30
N ASP A 100 17.76 -11.33 6.37
CA ASP A 100 18.95 -11.66 5.57
C ASP A 100 19.02 -10.75 4.34
N PRO A 101 20.01 -9.85 4.20
CA PRO A 101 20.13 -8.96 3.04
C PRO A 101 20.17 -9.69 1.70
N ASN A 102 20.60 -10.96 1.68
CA ASN A 102 20.79 -11.76 0.47
C ASN A 102 19.59 -12.69 0.16
N ALA A 103 18.49 -12.63 0.92
CA ALA A 103 17.34 -13.53 0.75
C ALA A 103 16.51 -13.27 -0.51
N GLY A 104 16.72 -12.15 -1.21
CA GLY A 104 16.00 -11.81 -2.44
C GLY A 104 16.17 -12.87 -3.53
N GLN A 105 15.05 -13.38 -4.07
CA GLN A 105 14.99 -14.42 -5.09
C GLN A 105 14.65 -13.84 -6.46
N ALA A 106 15.32 -14.30 -7.49
CA ALA A 106 14.99 -13.98 -8.88
C ALA A 106 13.69 -14.68 -9.35
N GLY A 107 13.16 -14.25 -10.49
CA GLY A 107 11.98 -14.83 -11.13
C GLY A 107 10.72 -14.04 -10.88
N ARG A 108 9.59 -14.67 -10.54
CA ARG A 108 8.32 -13.97 -10.31
C ARG A 108 8.39 -13.15 -9.02
N LEU A 109 8.68 -11.85 -9.16
CA LEU A 109 8.81 -10.92 -8.03
C LEU A 109 7.45 -10.42 -7.52
N GLN A 110 6.50 -10.23 -8.43
CA GLN A 110 5.22 -9.61 -8.15
C GLN A 110 4.31 -10.56 -7.35
N PRO A 111 3.78 -10.11 -6.22
CA PRO A 111 2.71 -10.82 -5.54
C PRO A 111 1.43 -10.77 -6.38
N SER A 112 0.65 -11.82 -6.36
CA SER A 112 -0.68 -11.80 -7.01
C SER A 112 -1.61 -10.83 -6.28
N PRO A 113 -2.52 -10.14 -6.99
CA PRO A 113 -3.55 -9.33 -6.33
C PRO A 113 -4.31 -10.13 -5.27
N GLY A 114 -4.66 -9.47 -4.16
CA GLY A 114 -5.37 -10.08 -3.04
C GLY A 114 -4.98 -9.55 -1.68
N THR A 115 -5.47 -10.23 -0.64
CA THR A 115 -5.21 -9.90 0.76
C THR A 115 -4.07 -10.74 1.31
N TYR A 116 -3.23 -10.11 2.14
CA TYR A 116 -2.05 -10.66 2.76
C TYR A 116 -2.05 -10.36 4.26
N ARG A 117 -1.42 -11.23 5.04
CA ARG A 117 -0.95 -10.86 6.37
C ARG A 117 0.35 -10.08 6.20
N CYS A 118 0.52 -9.01 6.98
CA CYS A 118 1.76 -8.24 6.93
C CYS A 118 2.15 -7.76 8.32
N ARG A 119 3.46 -7.64 8.58
CA ARG A 119 3.96 -7.05 9.81
C ARG A 119 5.16 -6.17 9.54
N THR A 120 5.31 -5.15 10.38
CA THR A 120 6.47 -4.27 10.35
C THR A 120 7.50 -4.72 11.39
N VAL A 121 8.76 -4.76 10.98
CA VAL A 121 9.93 -4.89 11.86
C VAL A 121 10.79 -3.65 11.67
N LYS A 122 11.23 -3.04 12.78
CA LYS A 122 12.11 -1.87 12.77
C LYS A 122 13.42 -2.23 13.45
N LEU A 123 14.53 -1.89 12.80
CA LEU A 123 15.89 -2.15 13.27
C LEU A 123 16.69 -0.85 13.35
N GLY A 124 17.50 -0.72 14.40
CA GLY A 124 18.32 0.44 14.67
C GLY A 124 17.51 1.69 14.97
N ALA A 125 17.81 2.37 16.06
CA ALA A 125 17.16 3.62 16.42
C ALA A 125 17.64 4.78 15.56
N LYS A 126 16.72 5.67 15.15
CA LYS A 126 17.06 6.89 14.43
C LYS A 126 17.59 7.97 15.38
N ALA A 127 17.07 8.04 16.59
CA ALA A 127 17.46 8.99 17.61
C ALA A 127 18.07 8.28 18.81
N GLU A 128 18.91 9.00 19.56
CA GLU A 128 19.45 8.53 20.84
C GLU A 128 18.29 8.16 21.80
N GLY A 129 18.42 7.03 22.49
CA GLY A 129 17.37 6.51 23.38
C GLY A 129 16.17 5.87 22.67
N GLY A 130 16.16 5.84 21.35
CA GLY A 130 15.13 5.13 20.59
C GLY A 130 15.24 3.60 20.70
N LEU A 131 14.24 2.89 20.21
CA LEU A 131 14.19 1.43 20.23
C LEU A 131 15.04 0.85 19.09
N ALA A 132 16.05 0.06 19.44
CA ALA A 132 16.93 -0.59 18.46
C ALA A 132 16.27 -1.78 17.73
N TYR A 133 15.20 -2.33 18.30
CA TYR A 133 14.43 -3.42 17.72
C TYR A 133 12.96 -3.31 18.11
N VAL A 134 12.09 -3.40 17.12
CA VAL A 134 10.64 -3.55 17.32
C VAL A 134 10.08 -4.50 16.27
N ALA A 135 9.35 -5.52 16.70
CA ALA A 135 8.55 -6.36 15.80
C ALA A 135 7.07 -6.24 16.17
N TYR A 136 6.28 -5.75 15.24
CA TYR A 136 4.83 -5.61 15.44
C TYR A 136 4.11 -6.93 15.14
N PRO A 137 2.88 -7.11 15.66
CA PRO A 137 2.02 -8.23 15.27
C PRO A 137 1.64 -8.14 13.79
N PHE A 138 1.00 -9.19 13.29
CA PHE A 138 0.47 -9.18 11.92
C PHE A 138 -0.77 -8.28 11.80
N PHE A 139 -0.75 -7.50 10.74
CA PHE A 139 -1.80 -6.65 10.23
C PHE A 139 -2.33 -7.19 8.89
N ARG A 140 -3.21 -6.45 8.26
CA ARG A 140 -3.72 -6.73 6.92
C ARG A 140 -3.10 -5.78 5.90
N CYS A 141 -2.69 -6.37 4.78
CA CYS A 141 -2.27 -5.65 3.58
C CYS A 141 -3.07 -6.12 2.36
N THR A 142 -3.19 -5.28 1.35
CA THR A 142 -3.73 -5.64 0.03
C THR A 142 -2.71 -5.35 -1.07
N VAL A 143 -2.76 -6.16 -2.11
CA VAL A 143 -2.10 -5.90 -3.38
C VAL A 143 -3.19 -5.82 -4.44
N GLU A 144 -3.21 -4.74 -5.21
CA GLU A 144 -4.24 -4.44 -6.21
C GLU A 144 -3.58 -4.07 -7.53
N LEU A 145 -4.26 -4.34 -8.65
CA LEU A 145 -3.86 -3.83 -9.96
C LEU A 145 -4.53 -2.48 -10.21
N THR A 146 -3.77 -1.53 -10.74
CA THR A 146 -4.32 -0.34 -11.36
C THR A 146 -4.99 -0.68 -12.70
N PRO A 147 -5.81 0.21 -13.26
CA PRO A 147 -6.29 0.07 -14.64
C PRO A 147 -5.14 -0.03 -15.67
N GLY A 148 -3.97 0.56 -15.38
CA GLY A 148 -2.76 0.47 -16.20
C GLY A 148 -1.95 -0.82 -16.02
N GLY A 149 -2.33 -1.69 -15.07
CA GLY A 149 -1.64 -2.95 -14.81
C GLY A 149 -0.51 -2.88 -13.76
N ASP A 150 -0.29 -1.72 -13.15
CA ASP A 150 0.68 -1.56 -12.06
C ASP A 150 0.16 -2.17 -10.76
N LEU A 151 1.07 -2.60 -9.90
CA LEU A 151 0.72 -3.11 -8.57
C LEU A 151 0.76 -2.01 -7.51
N ILE A 152 -0.33 -1.90 -6.77
CA ILE A 152 -0.43 -1.08 -5.56
C ILE A 152 -0.35 -1.99 -4.34
N LEU A 153 0.60 -1.71 -3.45
CA LEU A 153 0.67 -2.29 -2.12
C LEU A 153 0.07 -1.32 -1.11
N THR A 154 -0.87 -1.80 -0.29
CA THR A 154 -1.49 -1.02 0.79
C THR A 154 -1.50 -1.81 2.10
N LYS A 155 -0.95 -1.24 3.18
CA LYS A 155 -1.20 -1.71 4.54
C LYS A 155 -2.50 -1.08 5.03
N THR A 156 -3.54 -1.90 5.26
CA THR A 156 -4.91 -1.43 5.47
C THR A 156 -5.30 -1.29 6.94
N THR A 157 -4.51 -1.84 7.88
CA THR A 157 -4.79 -1.78 9.31
C THR A 157 -3.58 -1.32 10.11
N GLY A 158 -3.82 -0.84 11.34
CA GLY A 158 -2.83 -0.21 12.22
C GLY A 158 -2.75 1.30 12.04
N SER A 159 -1.98 1.98 12.88
CA SER A 159 -1.86 3.45 12.88
C SER A 159 -0.90 3.97 11.80
N GLN A 160 0.23 3.30 11.60
CA GLN A 160 1.15 3.61 10.49
C GLN A 160 0.84 2.69 9.32
N ARG A 161 0.24 3.24 8.29
CA ARG A 161 -0.19 2.50 7.09
C ARG A 161 0.49 3.11 5.88
N THR A 162 1.01 2.26 5.01
CA THR A 162 1.67 2.68 3.77
C THR A 162 0.81 2.32 2.56
N ARG A 163 0.87 3.14 1.51
CA ARG A 163 0.29 2.86 0.19
C ARG A 163 1.21 3.39 -0.90
N GLY A 164 1.47 2.59 -1.90
CA GLY A 164 2.30 3.01 -3.03
C GLY A 164 2.36 1.97 -4.14
N LEU A 165 3.03 2.33 -5.21
CA LEU A 165 3.22 1.54 -6.42
C LEU A 165 4.53 0.75 -6.34
N LEU A 166 4.56 -0.39 -7.03
CA LEU A 166 5.72 -1.24 -7.20
C LEU A 166 6.26 -1.11 -8.64
N TYR A 167 7.45 -0.57 -8.78
CA TYR A 167 8.12 -0.32 -10.05
C TYR A 167 9.19 -1.38 -10.32
N PRO A 168 9.36 -1.85 -11.55
CA PRO A 168 10.49 -2.71 -11.91
C PRO A 168 11.84 -2.05 -11.64
N ASP A 169 12.83 -2.84 -11.16
CA ASP A 169 14.23 -2.39 -11.00
C ASP A 169 15.23 -3.42 -11.53
N THR A 170 15.25 -4.63 -10.95
CA THR A 170 16.13 -5.72 -11.37
C THR A 170 15.35 -7.04 -11.48
N ASP A 171 16.04 -8.13 -11.87
CA ASP A 171 15.48 -9.49 -11.88
C ASP A 171 15.18 -10.05 -10.46
N ARG A 172 15.62 -9.36 -9.40
CA ARG A 172 15.49 -9.80 -8.00
C ARG A 172 14.68 -8.85 -7.13
N ARG A 173 14.40 -7.62 -7.60
CA ARG A 173 13.69 -6.63 -6.80
C ARG A 173 12.87 -5.65 -7.63
N LEU A 174 11.82 -5.15 -7.01
CA LEU A 174 11.05 -3.98 -7.42
C LEU A 174 11.39 -2.82 -6.48
N VAL A 175 11.02 -1.60 -6.84
CA VAL A 175 11.07 -0.42 -5.96
C VAL A 175 9.66 0.00 -5.63
N PHE A 176 9.37 0.12 -4.33
CA PHE A 176 8.15 0.71 -3.80
C PHE A 176 8.32 2.22 -3.69
N ILE A 177 7.35 2.98 -4.20
CA ILE A 177 7.25 4.43 -4.01
C ILE A 177 5.84 4.76 -3.56
N GLY A 178 5.73 5.40 -2.43
CA GLY A 178 4.45 5.75 -1.84
C GLY A 178 4.58 6.65 -0.61
N ALA A 179 3.54 6.71 0.19
CA ALA A 179 3.51 7.50 1.40
C ALA A 179 2.73 6.81 2.52
N GLN A 180 2.91 7.31 3.75
CA GLN A 180 2.22 6.83 4.95
C GLN A 180 1.04 7.70 5.34
N ALA A 181 -0.06 7.06 5.74
CA ALA A 181 -1.06 7.64 6.62
C ALA A 181 -0.65 7.41 8.08
N TRP A 182 -0.79 8.42 8.91
CA TRP A 182 -0.48 8.38 10.35
C TRP A 182 -1.77 8.53 11.16
N GLY A 183 -1.99 7.62 12.09
CA GLY A 183 -3.26 7.57 12.80
C GLY A 183 -4.28 6.61 12.17
N ALA A 184 -5.04 5.94 13.01
CA ALA A 184 -6.04 4.96 12.57
C ALA A 184 -7.30 5.62 11.96
N ASP A 185 -7.51 6.88 12.24
CA ASP A 185 -8.62 7.73 11.83
C ASP A 185 -8.41 8.40 10.44
N GLU A 186 -7.19 8.44 9.93
CA GLU A 186 -6.96 8.94 8.57
C GLU A 186 -7.60 8.00 7.54
N THR A 187 -8.49 8.51 6.71
CA THR A 187 -9.23 7.72 5.70
C THR A 187 -8.51 7.63 4.36
N GLY A 188 -7.49 8.45 4.13
CA GLY A 188 -6.73 8.53 2.88
C GLY A 188 -5.23 8.35 3.07
N PHE A 189 -4.52 8.43 1.96
CA PHE A 189 -3.05 8.46 1.91
C PHE A 189 -2.62 9.68 1.12
N PRO A 190 -1.61 10.43 1.58
CA PRO A 190 -1.04 11.49 0.76
C PRO A 190 -0.40 10.89 -0.50
N ALA A 191 -0.38 11.63 -1.57
CA ALA A 191 0.43 11.28 -2.73
C ALA A 191 1.92 11.42 -2.37
N TYR A 192 2.77 10.57 -2.94
CA TYR A 192 4.22 10.70 -2.84
C TYR A 192 4.66 12.10 -3.32
N GLY A 193 5.51 12.75 -2.54
CA GLY A 193 5.97 14.11 -2.79
C GLY A 193 5.05 15.23 -2.27
N ALA A 194 3.83 14.92 -1.84
CA ALA A 194 2.92 15.92 -1.28
C ALA A 194 3.27 16.33 0.16
N GLN A 195 3.76 15.37 0.95
CA GLN A 195 4.18 15.53 2.34
C GLN A 195 5.45 14.71 2.54
N SER A 196 6.61 15.33 2.32
CA SER A 196 7.90 14.64 2.25
C SER A 196 8.27 13.86 3.52
N GLU A 197 7.77 14.28 4.67
CA GLU A 197 7.94 13.57 5.94
C GLU A 197 7.18 12.23 6.01
N ARG A 198 6.21 12.04 5.13
CA ARG A 198 5.41 10.81 5.00
C ARG A 198 5.84 9.92 3.84
N ASP A 199 6.70 10.44 2.98
CA ASP A 199 7.19 9.69 1.82
C ASP A 199 7.95 8.42 2.24
N GLN A 200 7.69 7.34 1.53
CA GLN A 200 8.38 6.07 1.68
C GLN A 200 8.86 5.56 0.33
N VAL A 201 10.14 5.24 0.27
CA VAL A 201 10.75 4.53 -0.85
C VAL A 201 11.53 3.34 -0.31
N GLY A 202 11.32 2.16 -0.89
CA GLY A 202 11.95 0.93 -0.43
C GLY A 202 12.17 -0.06 -1.56
N VAL A 203 13.03 -1.04 -1.35
CA VAL A 203 13.14 -2.20 -2.22
C VAL A 203 12.11 -3.24 -1.83
N PHE A 204 11.48 -3.87 -2.83
CA PHE A 204 10.50 -4.92 -2.62
C PHE A 204 11.01 -6.22 -3.25
N GLU A 205 11.10 -7.28 -2.45
CA GLU A 205 11.75 -8.53 -2.83
C GLU A 205 10.87 -9.73 -2.48
N ARG A 206 10.93 -10.77 -3.31
CA ARG A 206 10.41 -12.09 -2.95
C ARG A 206 11.47 -12.84 -2.14
N ILE A 207 11.12 -13.36 -0.97
CA ILE A 207 12.01 -14.10 -0.07
C ILE A 207 11.54 -15.54 0.21
N GLY A 208 10.50 -15.98 -0.50
CA GLY A 208 9.93 -17.33 -0.41
C GLY A 208 8.79 -17.54 -1.38
N PRO A 209 8.19 -18.73 -1.44
CA PRO A 209 7.11 -19.06 -2.38
C PRO A 209 5.92 -18.11 -2.28
N GLU A 210 5.45 -17.81 -1.07
CA GLU A 210 4.31 -16.94 -0.78
C GLU A 210 4.72 -15.86 0.24
N ARG A 211 5.97 -15.38 0.15
CA ARG A 211 6.54 -14.46 1.11
C ARG A 211 7.39 -13.39 0.43
N TRP A 212 7.11 -12.15 0.77
CA TRP A 212 7.81 -10.96 0.27
C TRP A 212 8.19 -10.04 1.42
N ARG A 213 9.09 -9.14 1.13
CA ARG A 213 9.40 -8.02 2.02
C ARG A 213 9.56 -6.72 1.25
N MET A 214 9.15 -5.63 1.86
CA MET A 214 9.56 -4.28 1.49
C MET A 214 10.56 -3.80 2.51
N VAL A 215 11.71 -3.33 2.07
CA VAL A 215 12.79 -2.80 2.94
C VAL A 215 12.96 -1.32 2.65
N VAL A 216 12.68 -0.49 3.65
CA VAL A 216 12.83 0.96 3.60
C VAL A 216 14.10 1.34 4.36
N PRO A 217 15.18 1.71 3.67
CA PRO A 217 16.38 2.22 4.32
C PRO A 217 16.17 3.68 4.72
N TRP A 218 16.70 4.06 5.88
CA TRP A 218 16.68 5.43 6.39
C TRP A 218 15.26 6.05 6.41
N PRO A 219 14.25 5.34 6.97
CA PRO A 219 12.90 5.87 7.02
C PRO A 219 12.85 7.24 7.71
N ARG A 220 11.81 8.02 7.44
CA ARG A 220 11.69 9.40 7.96
C ARG A 220 11.63 9.44 9.49
N VAL A 221 11.09 8.40 10.12
CA VAL A 221 10.89 8.33 11.58
C VAL A 221 11.40 7.03 12.17
N GLU A 222 11.73 7.04 13.44
CA GLU A 222 11.92 5.95 14.40
C GLU A 222 13.15 5.06 14.19
N SER A 223 13.42 4.54 12.99
CA SER A 223 14.45 3.52 12.78
C SER A 223 15.46 3.86 11.67
N LYS A 224 16.56 3.11 11.59
CA LYS A 224 17.52 3.12 10.48
C LYS A 224 17.06 2.23 9.33
N LEU A 225 16.29 1.18 9.64
CA LEU A 225 15.74 0.25 8.67
C LEU A 225 14.33 -0.15 9.09
N GLU A 226 13.39 -0.08 8.17
CA GLU A 226 12.03 -0.61 8.36
C GLU A 226 11.76 -1.72 7.34
N ILE A 227 11.22 -2.83 7.78
CA ILE A 227 10.89 -3.98 6.94
C ILE A 227 9.40 -4.25 7.09
N LEU A 228 8.66 -4.25 5.98
CA LEU A 228 7.29 -4.74 5.92
C LEU A 228 7.29 -6.12 5.29
N GLU A 229 7.00 -7.15 6.08
CA GLU A 229 6.79 -8.51 5.60
C GLU A 229 5.38 -8.67 5.03
N LEU A 230 5.24 -9.35 3.89
CA LEU A 230 3.98 -9.87 3.34
C LEU A 230 4.04 -11.39 3.31
N ALA A 231 2.98 -12.06 3.76
CA ALA A 231 2.82 -13.50 3.70
C ALA A 231 1.36 -13.88 3.42
N ARG A 232 1.16 -14.92 2.65
CA ARG A 232 -0.14 -15.58 2.47
C ARG A 232 -0.35 -16.68 3.47
#